data_684dd489d2ee3b9e5e27cc87c107e2d9
#
_entry.id   684dd489d2ee3b9e5e27cc87c107e2d9
#
_cell.length_a   1.000
_cell.length_b   1.000
_cell.length_c   1.000
_cell.angle_alpha   90.00
_cell.angle_beta   90.00
_cell.angle_gamma   90.00
#
_symmetry.space_group_name_H-M   'P 1'
#
loop_
_entity.id
_entity.type
_entity.pdbx_description
1 polymer ?
#
loop_
_entity_poly.entity_id
_entity_poly.type
_entity_poly.pdbx_seq_one_letter_code
_entity_poly.pdbx_strand_id
1 'polypeptide(L)'
;MSYDREPVEATVAELRPFMKSLNITIKITEKGEEREVTSRRDGETHRVIDAIAGDATGTVLISLWDDMIDTVEVDKTYRLEKGYTSLFQGHLRLNIGRYGEISEAETPLEDVDTENDMSAAKHEQPRYRRR
;
A
#
# COMPACT_ATOMS: atom_id res chain seq x y z
N MET A 1 6.05 -22.37 20.77
CA MET A 1 5.90 -20.95 20.62
C MET A 1 5.83 -20.51 19.17
N SER A 2 4.89 -19.71 18.89
CA SER A 2 4.70 -19.22 17.52
C SER A 2 5.50 -17.95 17.31
N TYR A 3 6.09 -17.85 16.14
CA TYR A 3 6.78 -16.63 15.74
C TYR A 3 5.98 -15.84 14.74
N ASP A 4 4.76 -16.29 14.50
CA ASP A 4 3.89 -15.56 13.59
C ASP A 4 3.46 -14.27 14.24
N ARG A 5 3.51 -13.20 13.47
CA ARG A 5 3.02 -11.94 13.96
C ARG A 5 1.51 -11.94 13.86
N GLU A 6 0.90 -11.43 14.90
CA GLU A 6 -0.52 -11.23 14.81
C GLU A 6 -0.80 -10.09 13.87
N PRO A 7 -1.84 -10.21 13.05
CA PRO A 7 -2.17 -9.12 12.13
C PRO A 7 -2.55 -7.86 12.90
N VAL A 8 -2.15 -6.74 12.33
CA VAL A 8 -2.45 -5.43 12.89
C VAL A 8 -3.57 -4.83 12.06
N GLU A 9 -4.72 -4.61 12.67
CA GLU A 9 -5.80 -3.88 12.01
C GLU A 9 -5.52 -2.41 12.12
N ALA A 10 -5.61 -1.70 11.00
CA ALA A 10 -5.33 -0.28 11.01
C ALA A 10 -6.21 0.44 10.02
N THR A 11 -6.36 1.75 10.22
CA THR A 11 -6.95 2.63 9.23
C THR A 11 -5.81 3.37 8.54
N VAL A 12 -6.14 4.06 7.44
CA VAL A 12 -5.12 4.77 6.69
C VAL A 12 -4.40 5.80 7.56
N ALA A 13 -5.13 6.53 8.39
CA ALA A 13 -4.52 7.57 9.22
C ALA A 13 -3.59 6.99 10.28
N GLU A 14 -3.70 5.70 10.58
CA GLU A 14 -2.84 5.04 11.56
C GLU A 14 -1.56 4.48 10.95
N LEU A 15 -1.42 4.55 9.63
CA LEU A 15 -0.25 3.97 8.98
C LEU A 15 1.00 4.76 9.30
N ARG A 16 2.08 4.04 9.52
CA ARG A 16 3.40 4.59 9.78
C ARG A 16 4.40 3.82 8.93
N PRO A 17 5.59 4.38 8.73
CA PRO A 17 6.61 3.65 7.96
C PRO A 17 6.96 2.32 8.60
N PHE A 18 7.20 1.33 7.75
CA PHE A 18 7.78 0.04 8.14
C PHE A 18 6.91 -0.81 9.04
N MET A 19 5.58 -0.74 8.85
CA MET A 19 4.65 -1.66 9.50
C MET A 19 4.61 -2.96 8.72
N LYS A 20 4.33 -4.06 9.44
CA LYS A 20 4.24 -5.39 8.83
C LYS A 20 3.00 -6.10 9.33
N SER A 21 2.61 -7.14 8.61
CA SER A 21 1.44 -7.96 8.97
C SER A 21 0.19 -7.10 9.10
N LEU A 22 0.00 -6.23 8.14
CA LEU A 22 -1.01 -5.18 8.21
C LEU A 22 -2.27 -5.63 7.51
N ASN A 23 -3.40 -5.51 8.20
CA ASN A 23 -4.71 -5.74 7.61
C ASN A 23 -5.44 -4.41 7.56
N ILE A 24 -5.97 -4.09 6.39
CA ILE A 24 -6.62 -2.80 6.20
C ILE A 24 -7.66 -2.90 5.10
N THR A 25 -8.76 -2.20 5.28
CA THR A 25 -9.80 -2.09 4.27
C THR A 25 -9.67 -0.74 3.60
N ILE A 26 -9.57 -0.73 2.28
CA ILE A 26 -9.33 0.48 1.51
C ILE A 26 -10.22 0.52 0.29
N LYS A 27 -10.46 1.74 -0.19
CA LYS A 27 -11.14 1.95 -1.46
C LYS A 27 -10.13 2.56 -2.43
N ILE A 28 -10.09 2.03 -3.65
CA ILE A 28 -9.19 2.54 -4.68
C ILE A 28 -9.89 3.70 -5.36
N THR A 29 -9.32 4.88 -5.24
CA THR A 29 -9.94 6.08 -5.81
C THR A 29 -9.35 6.45 -7.16
N GLU A 30 -8.11 6.03 -7.42
CA GLU A 30 -7.46 6.42 -8.66
C GLU A 30 -6.32 5.45 -8.94
N LYS A 31 -6.09 5.17 -10.22
CA LYS A 31 -4.92 4.42 -10.67
C LYS A 31 -4.04 5.33 -11.50
N GLY A 32 -2.74 5.25 -11.28
CA GLY A 32 -1.78 6.02 -12.05
C GLY A 32 -1.34 5.31 -13.31
N GLU A 33 -0.28 5.81 -13.90
CA GLU A 33 0.23 5.28 -15.15
C GLU A 33 1.04 4.01 -14.92
N GLU A 34 0.92 3.11 -15.85
CA GLU A 34 1.66 1.85 -15.79
C GLU A 34 3.10 2.08 -16.22
N ARG A 35 4.03 1.51 -15.48
CA ARG A 35 5.45 1.55 -15.79
C ARG A 35 5.97 0.13 -15.85
N GLU A 36 7.07 -0.05 -16.56
CA GLU A 36 7.75 -1.32 -16.59
C GLU A 36 9.06 -1.20 -15.82
N VAL A 37 9.35 -2.20 -15.03
CA VAL A 37 10.57 -2.26 -14.22
C VAL A 37 11.21 -3.61 -14.45
N THR A 38 12.50 -3.62 -14.78
CA THR A 38 13.23 -4.86 -14.95
C THR A 38 13.90 -5.21 -13.64
N SER A 39 13.58 -6.40 -13.12
CA SER A 39 14.13 -6.86 -11.87
C SER A 39 15.55 -7.32 -12.07
N ARG A 40 16.45 -6.85 -11.21
CA ARG A 40 17.82 -7.33 -11.26
C ARG A 40 17.94 -8.75 -10.75
N ARG A 41 16.97 -9.16 -9.94
CA ARG A 41 17.04 -10.47 -9.33
C ARG A 41 16.79 -11.59 -10.33
N ASP A 42 15.76 -11.42 -11.15
CA ASP A 42 15.37 -12.49 -12.07
C ASP A 42 15.48 -12.07 -13.53
N GLY A 43 15.84 -10.83 -13.80
CA GLY A 43 15.97 -10.34 -15.16
C GLY A 43 14.67 -10.15 -15.88
N GLU A 44 13.54 -10.29 -15.19
CA GLU A 44 12.24 -10.20 -15.82
C GLU A 44 11.67 -8.80 -15.70
N THR A 45 10.83 -8.48 -16.66
CA THR A 45 10.17 -7.18 -16.67
C THR A 45 8.81 -7.31 -16.00
N HIS A 46 8.54 -6.41 -15.06
CA HIS A 46 7.29 -6.38 -14.33
C HIS A 46 6.60 -5.06 -14.56
N ARG A 47 5.27 -5.10 -14.52
CA ARG A 47 4.47 -3.89 -14.60
C ARG A 47 4.15 -3.40 -13.20
N VAL A 48 4.13 -2.10 -13.01
CA VAL A 48 3.77 -1.52 -11.73
C VAL A 48 3.01 -0.23 -11.96
N ILE A 49 2.01 0.01 -11.14
CA ILE A 49 1.34 1.31 -11.09
C ILE A 49 1.29 1.77 -9.65
N ASP A 50 1.16 3.08 -9.50
CA ASP A 50 0.83 3.68 -8.23
C ASP A 50 -0.65 3.99 -8.25
N ALA A 51 -1.35 3.58 -7.22
CA ALA A 51 -2.76 3.87 -7.09
C ALA A 51 -2.98 4.63 -5.80
N ILE A 52 -4.14 5.27 -5.67
CA ILE A 52 -4.50 5.95 -4.45
C ILE A 52 -5.55 5.11 -3.76
N ALA A 53 -5.25 4.73 -2.53
CA ALA A 53 -6.15 3.94 -1.69
C ALA A 53 -6.53 4.79 -0.49
N GLY A 54 -7.77 4.62 -0.02
CA GLY A 54 -8.17 5.43 1.11
C GLY A 54 -9.33 4.85 1.88
N ASP A 55 -9.62 5.50 3.00
CA ASP A 55 -10.81 5.21 3.79
C ASP A 55 -11.27 6.54 4.41
N ALA A 56 -12.16 6.46 5.38
CA ALA A 56 -12.72 7.67 5.98
C ALA A 56 -11.69 8.48 6.75
N THR A 57 -10.48 7.93 6.97
CA THR A 57 -9.45 8.60 7.75
C THR A 57 -8.35 9.22 6.91
N GLY A 58 -8.24 8.85 5.63
CA GLY A 58 -7.21 9.44 4.78
C GLY A 58 -6.93 8.61 3.55
N THR A 59 -5.91 9.03 2.79
CA THR A 59 -5.46 8.32 1.60
C THR A 59 -3.98 8.01 1.70
N VAL A 60 -3.54 7.05 0.91
CA VAL A 60 -2.13 6.64 0.85
C VAL A 60 -1.88 6.05 -0.53
N LEU A 61 -0.64 6.17 -1.02
CA LEU A 61 -0.28 5.51 -2.26
C LEU A 61 -0.08 4.02 -2.01
N ILE A 62 -0.56 3.22 -2.96
CA ILE A 62 -0.36 1.79 -2.93
C ILE A 62 0.26 1.36 -4.26
N SER A 63 1.25 0.48 -4.19
CA SER A 63 1.90 -0.04 -5.40
C SER A 63 1.22 -1.35 -5.80
N LEU A 64 0.82 -1.42 -7.07
CA LEU A 64 0.18 -2.62 -7.61
C LEU A 64 1.08 -3.18 -8.71
N TRP A 65 1.35 -4.47 -8.63
CA TRP A 65 2.32 -5.13 -9.51
C TRP A 65 1.64 -6.19 -10.36
N ASP A 66 2.02 -6.25 -11.62
CA ASP A 66 1.64 -7.31 -12.54
C ASP A 66 0.12 -7.56 -12.54
N ASP A 67 -0.30 -8.77 -12.21
CA ASP A 67 -1.72 -9.12 -12.29
C ASP A 67 -2.61 -8.31 -11.36
N MET A 68 -2.05 -7.76 -10.29
CA MET A 68 -2.83 -6.94 -9.39
C MET A 68 -3.33 -5.68 -10.05
N ILE A 69 -2.60 -5.20 -11.06
CA ILE A 69 -3.02 -4.01 -11.80
C ILE A 69 -4.40 -4.24 -12.43
N ASP A 70 -4.60 -5.44 -12.97
CA ASP A 70 -5.86 -5.75 -13.64
C ASP A 70 -6.94 -6.20 -12.68
N THR A 71 -6.55 -6.76 -11.55
CA THR A 71 -7.50 -7.28 -10.56
C THR A 71 -8.18 -6.18 -9.77
N VAL A 72 -7.44 -5.14 -9.45
CA VAL A 72 -7.92 -4.05 -8.60
C VAL A 72 -8.53 -2.97 -9.47
N GLU A 73 -9.75 -2.56 -9.14
CA GLU A 73 -10.49 -1.57 -9.95
C GLU A 73 -10.76 -0.31 -9.15
N VAL A 74 -10.84 0.79 -9.88
CA VAL A 74 -11.18 2.09 -9.28
C VAL A 74 -12.61 2.05 -8.73
N ASP A 75 -12.81 2.71 -7.60
CA ASP A 75 -14.09 2.84 -6.92
C ASP A 75 -14.58 1.58 -6.23
N LYS A 76 -13.73 0.57 -6.16
CA LYS A 76 -14.06 -0.63 -5.41
C LYS A 76 -13.30 -0.68 -4.10
N THR A 77 -13.89 -1.37 -3.13
CA THR A 77 -13.31 -1.50 -1.81
C THR A 77 -12.68 -2.88 -1.66
N TYR A 78 -11.48 -2.91 -1.11
CA TYR A 78 -10.71 -4.13 -0.97
C TYR A 78 -10.24 -4.32 0.44
N ARG A 79 -10.10 -5.57 0.82
CA ARG A 79 -9.47 -5.97 2.06
C ARG A 79 -8.05 -6.44 1.75
N LEU A 80 -7.09 -5.77 2.32
CA LEU A 80 -5.68 -6.16 2.20
C LEU A 80 -5.27 -6.84 3.48
N GLU A 81 -4.66 -8.02 3.36
CA GLU A 81 -4.16 -8.76 4.51
C GLU A 81 -2.69 -9.03 4.33
N LYS A 82 -1.95 -8.95 5.43
CA LYS A 82 -0.51 -9.19 5.47
C LYS A 82 0.26 -8.23 4.57
N GLY A 83 -0.23 -7.00 4.52
CA GLY A 83 0.47 -5.95 3.80
C GLY A 83 1.56 -5.34 4.66
N TYR A 84 2.25 -4.38 4.08
CA TYR A 84 3.28 -3.66 4.83
C TYR A 84 3.41 -2.25 4.27
N THR A 85 4.06 -1.40 5.04
CA THR A 85 4.32 -0.04 4.60
C THR A 85 5.81 0.17 4.41
N SER A 86 6.14 1.11 3.55
CA SER A 86 7.53 1.47 3.28
C SER A 86 7.58 2.95 2.94
N LEU A 87 8.78 3.45 2.75
CA LEU A 87 8.98 4.81 2.27
C LEU A 87 9.59 4.75 0.89
N PHE A 88 9.03 5.52 -0.03
CA PHE A 88 9.61 5.70 -1.33
C PHE A 88 9.99 7.16 -1.46
N GLN A 89 11.28 7.45 -1.48
CA GLN A 89 11.79 8.80 -1.50
C GLN A 89 11.25 9.63 -0.33
N GLY A 90 11.07 8.96 0.81
CA GLY A 90 10.58 9.62 2.00
C GLY A 90 9.06 9.65 2.16
N HIS A 91 8.33 9.17 1.18
CA HIS A 91 6.87 9.21 1.21
C HIS A 91 6.30 7.85 1.54
N LEU A 92 5.30 7.84 2.41
CA LEU A 92 4.67 6.62 2.88
C LEU A 92 3.98 5.90 1.74
N ARG A 93 4.13 4.59 1.69
CA ARG A 93 3.54 3.78 0.65
C ARG A 93 3.06 2.46 1.23
N LEU A 94 1.87 2.05 0.82
CA LEU A 94 1.29 0.78 1.22
C LEU A 94 1.64 -0.27 0.16
N ASN A 95 1.97 -1.47 0.60
CA ASN A 95 2.36 -2.54 -0.32
C ASN A 95 1.65 -3.83 0.06
N ILE A 96 1.33 -4.63 -0.96
CA ILE A 96 0.69 -5.92 -0.72
C ILE A 96 1.72 -6.94 -0.26
N GLY A 97 2.88 -6.96 -0.93
CA GLY A 97 3.94 -7.84 -0.53
C GLY A 97 3.79 -9.26 -1.03
N ARG A 98 4.83 -10.05 -0.79
CA ARG A 98 4.87 -11.42 -1.29
C ARG A 98 3.79 -12.29 -0.66
N TYR A 99 3.54 -12.10 0.62
CA TYR A 99 2.57 -12.92 1.33
C TYR A 99 1.24 -12.22 1.51
N GLY A 100 1.13 -11.02 0.98
CA GLY A 100 -0.10 -10.27 1.12
C GLY A 100 -1.17 -10.76 0.18
N GLU A 101 -2.41 -10.52 0.58
CA GLU A 101 -3.57 -10.88 -0.23
C GLU A 101 -4.50 -9.71 -0.27
N ILE A 102 -5.09 -9.50 -1.43
CA ILE A 102 -6.08 -8.46 -1.59
C ILE A 102 -7.33 -9.10 -2.18
N SER A 103 -8.46 -8.79 -1.59
CA SER A 103 -9.74 -9.33 -2.06
C SER A 103 -10.79 -8.25 -1.93
N GLU A 104 -11.86 -8.40 -2.71
CA GLU A 104 -12.93 -7.41 -2.67
C GLU A 104 -13.65 -7.53 -1.33
N ALA A 105 -13.86 -6.39 -0.68
CA ALA A 105 -14.49 -6.36 0.62
C ALA A 105 -16.00 -6.54 0.48
N GLU A 106 -16.61 -7.13 1.51
CA GLU A 106 -18.05 -7.34 1.49
C GLU A 106 -18.82 -6.05 1.66
N THR A 107 -18.28 -5.13 2.43
CA THR A 107 -18.95 -3.87 2.69
C THR A 107 -18.16 -2.74 2.04
N PRO A 108 -18.73 -2.07 1.04
CA PRO A 108 -18.01 -0.99 0.39
C PRO A 108 -17.85 0.21 1.32
N LEU A 109 -16.73 0.88 1.19
CA LEU A 109 -16.51 2.16 1.84
C LEU A 109 -17.15 3.24 0.99
N GLU A 110 -17.91 4.12 1.63
CA GLU A 110 -18.59 5.17 0.90
C GLU A 110 -17.81 6.46 0.88
N ASP A 111 -17.15 6.76 1.98
CA ASP A 111 -16.44 8.03 2.13
C ASP A 111 -14.96 7.81 2.23
N VAL A 112 -14.20 8.66 1.55
CA VAL A 112 -12.75 8.67 1.63
C VAL A 112 -12.34 10.10 1.93
N ASP A 113 -11.49 10.26 2.93
CA ASP A 113 -10.98 11.58 3.29
C ASP A 113 -9.80 11.91 2.39
N THR A 114 -10.07 12.56 1.29
CA THR A 114 -9.04 12.88 0.31
C THR A 114 -8.18 14.07 0.74
N GLU A 115 -8.52 14.73 1.84
CA GLU A 115 -7.72 15.85 2.32
C GLU A 115 -6.57 15.41 3.20
N ASN A 116 -6.64 14.19 3.75
CA ASN A 116 -5.57 13.67 4.57
C ASN A 116 -4.73 12.68 3.77
N ASP A 117 -3.77 13.18 3.02
CA ASP A 117 -2.93 12.35 2.17
C ASP A 117 -1.70 11.91 2.96
N MET A 118 -1.69 10.67 3.41
CA MET A 118 -0.61 10.15 4.23
C MET A 118 0.71 10.02 3.46
N SER A 119 0.64 10.04 2.14
CA SER A 119 1.86 9.97 1.33
C SER A 119 2.42 11.33 0.97
N ALA A 120 1.69 12.40 1.28
CA ALA A 120 2.14 13.75 0.92
C ALA A 120 3.31 14.20 1.77
N ALA A 121 3.32 13.83 3.05
CA ALA A 121 4.40 14.25 3.94
C ALA A 121 5.66 13.45 3.65
N LYS A 122 6.78 14.13 3.74
CA LYS A 122 8.06 13.45 3.56
C LYS A 122 8.62 13.11 4.92
N HIS A 123 8.85 11.83 5.14
CA HIS A 123 9.42 11.36 6.39
C HIS A 123 10.93 11.29 6.27
N GLU A 124 11.60 11.68 7.32
CA GLU A 124 13.04 11.51 7.34
C GLU A 124 13.35 10.06 7.60
N GLN A 125 14.14 9.49 6.72
CA GLN A 125 14.57 8.12 6.93
C GLN A 125 15.77 8.12 7.84
N PRO A 126 15.85 7.13 8.73
CA PRO A 126 17.05 6.99 9.53
C PRO A 126 18.23 6.81 8.61
N ARG A 127 19.26 7.56 8.85
CA ARG A 127 20.48 7.33 8.10
C ARG A 127 21.64 7.50 8.99
N TYR A 128 22.62 6.68 8.70
CA TYR A 128 23.82 6.69 9.49
C TYR A 128 24.74 7.71 8.95
N ARG A 129 25.03 8.67 9.80
CA ARG A 129 25.96 9.68 9.40
C ARG A 129 27.32 9.12 9.40
N ARG A 130 28.02 9.47 8.37
CA ARG A 130 29.42 9.12 8.32
C ARG A 130 30.23 10.24 8.89
N ARG A 131 31.15 9.92 9.67
CA ARG A 131 31.99 10.90 10.28
C ARG A 131 33.37 10.77 9.75
#